data_b45a6ae53d9ab7a1af003a223916e00e
#
_entry.id   b45a6ae53d9ab7a1af003a223916e00e
#
_cell.length_a   1.000
_cell.length_b   1.000
_cell.length_c   1.000
_cell.angle_alpha   90.00
_cell.angle_beta   90.00
_cell.angle_gamma   90.00
#
_symmetry.space_group_name_H-M   'P 1'
#
loop_
_entity.id
_entity.type
_entity.pdbx_description
1 polymer ?
#
loop_
_entity_poly.entity_id
_entity_poly.type
_entity_poly.pdbx_seq_one_letter_code
_entity_poly.pdbx_strand_id
1 'polypeptide(L)'
;MTVTEEQVVLVSTAGDPVGTRLKSEVHGPATPLHLAFSLYLFDADDRLLLTRRALTKRTWPGVWTNTCCGHPAPGEAIQDAVRRRVGEELGLELAELTCVLPDFAYTATDASGVMENEICPVFRATTLHPGTDPLPNPTEVMDWKWGAWDDVVRAVGATPFIFSPWSVLQVNRLAAR
;
A
#
# COMPACT_ATOMS: atom_id res chain seq x y z
N MET A 1 -25.23 -9.21 -12.27
CA MET A 1 -24.21 -9.24 -11.22
C MET A 1 -24.10 -7.84 -10.65
N THR A 2 -24.56 -7.63 -9.43
CA THR A 2 -24.37 -6.36 -8.72
C THR A 2 -22.89 -6.23 -8.37
N VAL A 3 -22.18 -5.31 -9.04
CA VAL A 3 -20.84 -4.90 -8.62
C VAL A 3 -21.02 -4.27 -7.25
N THR A 4 -20.57 -4.94 -6.19
CA THR A 4 -20.57 -4.36 -4.85
C THR A 4 -19.51 -3.26 -4.89
N GLU A 5 -19.92 -1.99 -4.78
CA GLU A 5 -18.98 -0.88 -4.74
C GLU A 5 -18.07 -0.99 -3.50
N GLU A 6 -16.76 -0.86 -3.72
CA GLU A 6 -15.78 -0.91 -2.64
C GLU A 6 -16.01 0.22 -1.63
N GLN A 7 -16.00 -0.14 -0.34
CA GLN A 7 -16.11 0.81 0.78
C GLN A 7 -14.80 0.83 1.58
N VAL A 8 -14.51 1.98 2.17
CA VAL A 8 -13.42 2.16 3.14
C VAL A 8 -14.00 2.39 4.54
N VAL A 9 -13.28 1.97 5.56
CA VAL A 9 -13.66 2.15 6.96
C VAL A 9 -13.13 3.49 7.45
N LEU A 10 -14.02 4.40 7.84
CA LEU A 10 -13.66 5.65 8.52
C LEU A 10 -13.32 5.35 9.97
N VAL A 11 -12.26 5.99 10.47
CA VAL A 11 -11.77 5.75 11.83
C VAL A 11 -11.59 7.06 12.61
N SER A 12 -11.69 6.95 13.92
CA SER A 12 -11.29 8.03 14.84
C SER A 12 -9.75 8.13 14.90
N THR A 13 -9.23 9.18 15.54
CA THR A 13 -7.78 9.32 15.80
C THR A 13 -7.22 8.23 16.71
N ALA A 14 -8.08 7.50 17.43
CA ALA A 14 -7.71 6.32 18.22
C ALA A 14 -7.72 5.02 17.39
N GLY A 15 -8.18 5.07 16.13
CA GLY A 15 -8.28 3.91 15.24
C GLY A 15 -9.60 3.16 15.33
N ASP A 16 -10.58 3.66 16.11
CA ASP A 16 -11.88 3.01 16.24
C ASP A 16 -12.74 3.28 14.99
N PRO A 17 -13.44 2.28 14.45
CA PRO A 17 -14.37 2.48 13.35
C PRO A 17 -15.49 3.45 13.72
N VAL A 18 -15.73 4.46 12.87
CA VAL A 18 -16.76 5.48 13.07
C VAL A 18 -17.76 5.56 11.91
N GLY A 19 -17.55 4.80 10.85
CA GLY A 19 -18.43 4.75 9.68
C GLY A 19 -17.76 4.15 8.46
N THR A 20 -18.41 4.26 7.32
CA THR A 20 -17.91 3.83 6.03
C THR A 20 -18.15 4.87 4.96
N ARG A 21 -17.39 4.85 3.86
CA ARG A 21 -17.61 5.66 2.68
C ARG A 21 -17.23 4.89 1.43
N LEU A 22 -17.87 5.18 0.31
CA LEU A 22 -17.48 4.60 -0.98
C LEU A 22 -16.04 4.99 -1.32
N LYS A 23 -15.23 4.03 -1.76
CA LYS A 23 -13.84 4.27 -2.15
C LYS A 23 -13.73 5.26 -3.30
N SER A 24 -14.71 5.27 -4.20
CA SER A 24 -14.80 6.22 -5.32
C SER A 24 -15.00 7.67 -4.87
N GLU A 25 -15.48 7.91 -3.65
CA GLU A 25 -15.87 9.23 -3.11
C GLU A 25 -15.01 9.72 -1.95
N VAL A 26 -14.23 8.81 -1.30
CA VAL A 26 -13.52 9.14 -0.07
C VAL A 26 -12.37 10.13 -0.31
N HIS A 27 -11.66 10.00 -1.42
CA HIS A 27 -10.48 10.82 -1.71
C HIS A 27 -10.84 12.12 -2.41
N GLY A 28 -10.42 13.23 -1.81
CA GLY A 28 -10.64 14.58 -2.30
C GLY A 28 -9.69 15.59 -1.62
N PRO A 29 -9.98 16.90 -1.69
CA PRO A 29 -9.14 17.92 -1.04
C PRO A 29 -9.17 17.86 0.50
N ALA A 30 -10.17 17.19 1.07
CA ALA A 30 -10.37 17.03 2.51
C ALA A 30 -10.81 15.58 2.79
N THR A 31 -9.90 14.64 2.60
CA THR A 31 -10.14 13.22 2.80
C THR A 31 -10.26 12.90 4.29
N PRO A 32 -11.37 12.28 4.75
CA PRO A 32 -11.50 11.87 6.14
C PRO A 32 -10.50 10.78 6.50
N LEU A 33 -10.14 10.72 7.80
CA LEU A 33 -9.26 9.68 8.31
C LEU A 33 -9.91 8.30 8.11
N HIS A 34 -9.20 7.39 7.47
CA HIS A 34 -9.70 6.06 7.17
C HIS A 34 -8.62 4.98 7.33
N LEU A 35 -9.06 3.73 7.43
CA LEU A 35 -8.19 2.58 7.62
C LEU A 35 -7.61 2.11 6.28
N ALA A 36 -6.30 1.90 6.28
CA ALA A 36 -5.57 1.35 5.15
C ALA A 36 -4.51 0.37 5.63
N PHE A 37 -3.73 -0.19 4.73
CA PHE A 37 -2.51 -0.94 5.00
C PHE A 37 -1.46 -0.70 3.92
N SER A 38 -0.20 -0.93 4.28
CA SER A 38 0.92 -1.04 3.34
C SER A 38 1.62 -2.39 3.50
N LEU A 39 2.04 -2.99 2.39
CA LEU A 39 2.77 -4.23 2.35
C LEU A 39 4.15 -4.05 1.71
N TYR A 40 5.14 -4.67 2.33
CA TYR A 40 6.50 -4.88 1.83
C TYR A 40 6.71 -6.38 1.63
N LEU A 41 6.72 -6.82 0.36
CA LEU A 41 6.89 -8.22 -0.02
C LEU A 41 8.34 -8.47 -0.43
N PHE A 42 8.96 -9.47 0.21
CA PHE A 42 10.33 -9.86 -0.05
C PHE A 42 10.38 -11.25 -0.70
N ASP A 43 11.36 -11.44 -1.57
CA ASP A 43 11.69 -12.76 -2.11
C ASP A 43 12.71 -13.50 -1.21
N ALA A 44 13.15 -14.68 -1.68
CA ALA A 44 14.11 -15.51 -0.96
C ALA A 44 15.53 -14.90 -0.86
N ASP A 45 15.84 -13.93 -1.71
CA ASP A 45 17.12 -13.21 -1.72
C ASP A 45 17.03 -11.87 -0.97
N ASP A 46 15.99 -11.68 -0.16
CA ASP A 46 15.69 -10.45 0.61
C ASP A 46 15.59 -9.19 -0.29
N ARG A 47 15.12 -9.38 -1.54
CA ARG A 47 14.81 -8.27 -2.42
C ARG A 47 13.36 -7.86 -2.24
N LEU A 48 13.13 -6.55 -2.14
CA LEU A 48 11.79 -5.96 -2.06
C LEU A 48 11.16 -5.87 -3.44
N LEU A 49 9.89 -6.28 -3.55
CA LEU A 49 9.08 -6.00 -4.72
C LEU A 49 8.57 -4.55 -4.65
N LEU A 50 9.10 -3.70 -5.52
CA LEU A 50 8.59 -2.35 -5.77
C LEU A 50 7.57 -2.38 -6.91
N THR A 51 6.52 -1.58 -6.79
CA THR A 51 5.52 -1.40 -7.84
C THR A 51 5.46 0.05 -8.29
N ARG A 52 5.08 0.27 -9.55
CA ARG A 52 4.79 1.57 -10.10
C ARG A 52 3.29 1.71 -10.31
N ARG A 53 2.70 2.71 -9.68
CA ARG A 53 1.25 2.94 -9.70
C ARG A 53 0.77 3.20 -11.12
N ALA A 54 -0.35 2.58 -11.50
CA ALA A 54 -0.97 2.82 -12.81
C ALA A 54 -1.35 4.32 -12.97
N LEU A 55 -1.34 4.80 -14.20
CA LEU A 55 -1.71 6.20 -14.51
C LEU A 55 -3.20 6.48 -14.25
N THR A 56 -4.00 5.43 -14.13
CA THR A 56 -5.43 5.50 -13.80
C THR A 56 -5.71 5.69 -12.31
N LYS A 57 -4.69 5.57 -11.46
CA LYS A 57 -4.84 5.78 -10.00
C LYS A 57 -5.19 7.24 -9.70
N ARG A 58 -6.14 7.44 -8.78
CA ARG A 58 -6.63 8.77 -8.39
C ARG A 58 -5.56 9.60 -7.68
N THR A 59 -4.70 8.96 -6.87
CA THR A 59 -3.63 9.59 -6.10
C THR A 59 -2.28 9.07 -6.56
N TRP A 60 -1.30 9.96 -6.67
CA TRP A 60 0.08 9.64 -7.10
C TRP A 60 0.16 8.69 -8.30
N PRO A 61 -0.51 8.97 -9.45
CA PRO A 61 -0.38 8.15 -10.64
C PRO A 61 1.07 8.14 -11.16
N GLY A 62 1.54 6.97 -11.60
CA GLY A 62 2.85 6.79 -12.20
C GLY A 62 4.05 6.84 -11.25
N VAL A 63 3.82 6.93 -9.94
CA VAL A 63 4.88 7.00 -8.91
C VAL A 63 5.29 5.60 -8.47
N TRP A 64 6.58 5.40 -8.18
CA TRP A 64 7.07 4.18 -7.54
C TRP A 64 6.67 4.13 -6.07
N THR A 65 6.40 2.94 -5.57
CA THR A 65 5.93 2.74 -4.20
C THR A 65 6.34 1.37 -3.66
N ASN A 66 6.00 1.08 -2.40
CA ASN A 66 6.07 -0.26 -1.80
C ASN A 66 5.23 -1.26 -2.61
N THR A 67 5.21 -2.52 -2.19
CA THR A 67 4.63 -3.61 -2.97
C THR A 67 3.14 -3.44 -3.26
N CYS A 68 2.34 -3.19 -2.21
CA CYS A 68 0.89 -3.07 -2.32
C CYS A 68 0.36 -2.22 -1.17
N CYS A 69 -0.67 -1.42 -1.47
CA CYS A 69 -1.46 -0.70 -0.48
C CYS A 69 -2.94 -0.94 -0.75
N GLY A 70 -3.75 -0.89 0.29
CA GLY A 70 -5.18 -1.08 0.10
C GLY A 70 -5.98 -0.77 1.35
N HIS A 71 -7.27 -0.99 1.27
CA HIS A 71 -8.21 -0.72 2.35
C HIS A 71 -8.93 -2.02 2.72
N PRO A 72 -9.03 -2.35 4.02
CA PRO A 72 -9.92 -3.38 4.48
C PRO A 72 -11.37 -3.01 4.18
N ALA A 73 -12.16 -3.97 3.74
CA ALA A 73 -13.61 -3.81 3.66
C ALA A 73 -14.23 -3.74 5.07
N PRO A 74 -15.44 -3.19 5.23
CA PRO A 74 -16.13 -3.20 6.52
C PRO A 74 -16.25 -4.62 7.10
N GLY A 75 -15.71 -4.83 8.30
CA GLY A 75 -15.69 -6.14 8.98
C GLY A 75 -14.63 -7.13 8.50
N GLU A 76 -13.82 -6.78 7.50
CA GLU A 76 -12.70 -7.60 7.02
C GLU A 76 -11.49 -7.45 7.96
N ALA A 77 -10.86 -8.58 8.34
CA ALA A 77 -9.60 -8.54 9.04
C ALA A 77 -8.50 -7.96 8.12
N ILE A 78 -7.65 -7.09 8.66
CA ILE A 78 -6.67 -6.36 7.86
C ILE A 78 -5.68 -7.31 7.15
N GLN A 79 -5.32 -8.44 7.77
CA GLN A 79 -4.45 -9.45 7.16
C GLN A 79 -5.12 -10.15 5.97
N ASP A 80 -6.43 -10.36 6.02
CA ASP A 80 -7.20 -10.93 4.91
C ASP A 80 -7.28 -9.93 3.75
N ALA A 81 -7.48 -8.62 4.06
CA ALA A 81 -7.42 -7.55 3.07
C ALA A 81 -6.05 -7.48 2.37
N VAL A 82 -4.94 -7.61 3.12
CA VAL A 82 -3.59 -7.65 2.54
C VAL A 82 -3.46 -8.81 1.54
N ARG A 83 -3.86 -10.02 1.94
CA ARG A 83 -3.78 -11.21 1.07
C ARG A 83 -4.67 -11.07 -0.18
N ARG A 84 -5.89 -10.62 0.01
CA ARG A 84 -6.84 -10.37 -1.09
C ARG A 84 -6.27 -9.38 -2.10
N ARG A 85 -5.79 -8.23 -1.65
CA ARG A 85 -5.30 -7.17 -2.55
C ARG A 85 -4.04 -7.57 -3.30
N VAL A 86 -3.12 -8.31 -2.68
CA VAL A 86 -1.94 -8.84 -3.37
C VAL A 86 -2.34 -9.81 -4.49
N GLY A 87 -3.32 -10.69 -4.23
CA GLY A 87 -3.87 -11.57 -5.26
C GLY A 87 -4.52 -10.79 -6.41
N GLU A 88 -5.33 -9.76 -6.10
CA GLU A 88 -6.03 -8.94 -7.09
C GLU A 88 -5.10 -8.05 -7.91
N GLU A 89 -4.09 -7.43 -7.28
CA GLU A 89 -3.19 -6.48 -7.93
C GLU A 89 -1.99 -7.13 -8.63
N LEU A 90 -1.47 -8.23 -8.07
CA LEU A 90 -0.19 -8.82 -8.48
C LEU A 90 -0.27 -10.32 -8.83
N GLY A 91 -1.40 -10.99 -8.57
CA GLY A 91 -1.54 -12.43 -8.79
C GLY A 91 -0.62 -13.28 -7.93
N LEU A 92 -0.15 -12.76 -6.79
CA LEU A 92 0.78 -13.44 -5.88
C LEU A 92 0.06 -13.94 -4.62
N GLU A 93 0.65 -14.97 -4.02
CA GLU A 93 0.24 -15.50 -2.72
C GLU A 93 1.35 -15.27 -1.68
N LEU A 94 0.92 -15.00 -0.44
CA LEU A 94 1.83 -14.70 0.67
C LEU A 94 2.02 -15.93 1.56
N ALA A 95 3.28 -16.21 1.94
CA ALA A 95 3.60 -17.18 2.97
C ALA A 95 3.42 -16.56 4.38
N GLU A 96 4.46 -15.98 4.92
CA GLU A 96 4.40 -15.28 6.21
C GLU A 96 3.92 -13.86 6.03
N LEU A 97 3.13 -13.36 7.00
CA LEU A 97 2.63 -12.00 7.05
C LEU A 97 2.76 -11.47 8.48
N THR A 98 3.60 -10.47 8.68
CA THR A 98 3.88 -9.88 9.99
C THR A 98 3.64 -8.37 9.96
N CYS A 99 2.92 -7.83 10.97
CA CYS A 99 2.79 -6.40 11.15
C CYS A 99 4.09 -5.84 11.77
N VAL A 100 4.78 -4.98 11.03
CA VAL A 100 6.08 -4.41 11.43
C VAL A 100 6.00 -2.96 11.92
N LEU A 101 5.00 -2.17 11.48
CA LEU A 101 4.72 -0.83 11.99
C LEU A 101 3.21 -0.71 12.27
N PRO A 102 2.73 -1.16 13.43
CA PRO A 102 1.30 -1.18 13.74
C PRO A 102 0.68 0.21 13.94
N ASP A 103 1.50 1.18 14.29
CA ASP A 103 1.10 2.56 14.64
C ASP A 103 1.36 3.58 13.52
N PHE A 104 1.66 3.11 12.30
CA PHE A 104 1.92 4.03 11.20
C PHE A 104 0.64 4.73 10.74
N ALA A 105 0.72 6.04 10.65
CA ALA A 105 -0.32 6.89 10.09
C ALA A 105 0.33 8.03 9.32
N TYR A 106 -0.35 8.55 8.31
CA TYR A 106 0.15 9.67 7.53
C TYR A 106 -0.97 10.47 6.88
N THR A 107 -0.62 11.69 6.52
CA THR A 107 -1.43 12.57 5.67
C THR A 107 -0.52 13.13 4.58
N ALA A 108 -0.96 13.10 3.34
CA ALA A 108 -0.23 13.68 2.22
C ALA A 108 -1.21 14.17 1.15
N THR A 109 -0.85 15.22 0.42
CA THR A 109 -1.65 15.77 -0.68
C THR A 109 -0.81 15.72 -1.95
N ASP A 110 -1.36 15.16 -3.02
CA ASP A 110 -0.66 15.06 -4.29
C ASP A 110 -0.71 16.36 -5.11
N ALA A 111 -0.02 16.39 -6.25
CA ALA A 111 0.05 17.57 -7.11
C ALA A 111 -1.32 17.99 -7.71
N SER A 112 -2.30 17.09 -7.74
CA SER A 112 -3.67 17.40 -8.16
C SER A 112 -4.55 17.98 -7.04
N GLY A 113 -4.04 18.02 -5.81
CA GLY A 113 -4.76 18.50 -4.63
C GLY A 113 -5.59 17.40 -3.94
N VAL A 114 -5.44 16.15 -4.33
CA VAL A 114 -6.13 15.02 -3.66
C VAL A 114 -5.32 14.57 -2.45
N MET A 115 -5.98 14.44 -1.31
CA MET A 115 -5.39 14.08 -0.04
C MET A 115 -5.58 12.59 0.27
N GLU A 116 -4.52 11.95 0.77
CA GLU A 116 -4.55 10.71 1.55
C GLU A 116 -4.46 11.07 3.04
N ASN A 117 -5.27 10.38 3.86
CA ASN A 117 -5.31 10.60 5.31
C ASN A 117 -5.67 9.27 5.98
N GLU A 118 -4.64 8.55 6.42
CA GLU A 118 -4.79 7.13 6.75
C GLU A 118 -4.13 6.75 8.08
N ILE A 119 -4.81 5.88 8.84
CA ILE A 119 -4.15 4.94 9.75
C ILE A 119 -3.82 3.72 8.91
N CYS A 120 -2.52 3.43 8.76
CA CYS A 120 -2.01 2.54 7.74
C CYS A 120 -0.94 1.58 8.29
N PRO A 121 -1.30 0.59 9.12
CA PRO A 121 -0.34 -0.41 9.60
C PRO A 121 0.48 -1.00 8.45
N VAL A 122 1.77 -1.20 8.70
CA VAL A 122 2.70 -1.70 7.69
C VAL A 122 3.02 -3.16 7.96
N PHE A 123 2.91 -3.97 6.92
CA PHE A 123 3.16 -5.39 6.94
C PHE A 123 4.41 -5.76 6.14
N ARG A 124 5.11 -6.79 6.58
CA ARG A 124 6.14 -7.50 5.84
C ARG A 124 5.66 -8.90 5.54
N ALA A 125 5.93 -9.39 4.34
CA ALA A 125 5.63 -10.76 3.93
C ALA A 125 6.74 -11.35 3.05
N THR A 126 6.68 -12.66 2.84
CA THR A 126 7.44 -13.39 1.82
C THR A 126 6.49 -14.05 0.82
N THR A 127 6.97 -14.33 -0.38
CA THR A 127 6.19 -15.04 -1.40
C THR A 127 5.98 -16.50 -1.00
N LEU A 128 4.76 -17.02 -1.20
CA LEU A 128 4.47 -18.45 -0.97
C LEU A 128 5.20 -19.33 -2.00
N HIS A 129 5.35 -18.84 -3.22
CA HIS A 129 5.99 -19.54 -4.33
C HIS A 129 7.24 -18.76 -4.78
N PRO A 130 8.43 -19.05 -4.22
CA PRO A 130 9.67 -18.38 -4.60
C PRO A 130 9.97 -18.48 -6.10
N GLY A 131 10.42 -17.38 -6.69
CA GLY A 131 10.73 -17.30 -8.12
C GLY A 131 9.53 -17.05 -9.04
N THR A 132 8.32 -16.87 -8.48
CA THR A 132 7.16 -16.48 -9.26
C THR A 132 7.17 -14.96 -9.49
N ASP A 133 7.12 -14.57 -10.75
CA ASP A 133 6.97 -13.16 -11.12
C ASP A 133 5.53 -12.68 -10.94
N PRO A 134 5.32 -11.41 -10.57
CA PRO A 134 3.99 -10.81 -10.54
C PRO A 134 3.27 -10.86 -11.87
N LEU A 135 1.95 -11.07 -11.82
CA LEU A 135 1.02 -10.87 -12.93
C LEU A 135 0.16 -9.64 -12.62
N PRO A 136 0.67 -8.42 -12.88
CA PRO A 136 0.01 -7.22 -12.41
C PRO A 136 -1.30 -6.94 -13.13
N ASN A 137 -2.30 -6.50 -12.36
CA ASN A 137 -3.49 -5.86 -12.91
C ASN A 137 -3.09 -4.48 -13.46
N PRO A 138 -3.21 -4.21 -14.77
CA PRO A 138 -2.71 -2.98 -15.39
C PRO A 138 -3.48 -1.72 -14.94
N THR A 139 -4.67 -1.86 -14.35
CA THR A 139 -5.41 -0.73 -13.77
C THR A 139 -4.89 -0.30 -12.40
N GLU A 140 -4.09 -1.15 -11.76
CA GLU A 140 -3.50 -0.93 -10.44
C GLU A 140 -1.98 -0.66 -10.52
N VAL A 141 -1.27 -1.48 -11.29
CA VAL A 141 0.20 -1.50 -11.37
C VAL A 141 0.64 -1.48 -12.83
N MET A 142 1.43 -0.48 -13.23
CA MET A 142 1.92 -0.34 -14.60
C MET A 142 3.33 -0.92 -14.81
N ASP A 143 4.11 -1.11 -13.74
CA ASP A 143 5.46 -1.68 -13.77
C ASP A 143 5.83 -2.22 -12.39
N TRP A 144 6.81 -3.13 -12.32
CA TRP A 144 7.33 -3.68 -11.07
C TRP A 144 8.79 -4.07 -11.20
N LYS A 145 9.52 -4.04 -10.07
CA LYS A 145 10.93 -4.46 -10.01
C LYS A 145 11.27 -5.03 -8.64
N TRP A 146 12.09 -6.07 -8.63
CA TRP A 146 12.78 -6.53 -7.44
C TRP A 146 14.03 -5.67 -7.21
N GLY A 147 14.19 -5.13 -6.02
CA GLY A 147 15.35 -4.33 -5.61
C GLY A 147 15.92 -4.80 -4.29
N ALA A 148 17.26 -4.89 -4.18
CA ALA A 148 17.90 -5.16 -2.91
C ALA A 148 17.49 -4.11 -1.88
N TRP A 149 17.18 -4.52 -0.65
CA TRP A 149 16.67 -3.62 0.39
C TRP A 149 17.56 -2.39 0.60
N ASP A 150 18.88 -2.59 0.72
CA ASP A 150 19.83 -1.49 0.92
C ASP A 150 19.85 -0.49 -0.24
N ASP A 151 19.68 -0.97 -1.47
CA ASP A 151 19.59 -0.11 -2.66
C ASP A 151 18.30 0.72 -2.64
N VAL A 152 17.19 0.11 -2.22
CA VAL A 152 15.91 0.81 -2.07
C VAL A 152 16.02 1.90 -1.00
N VAL A 153 16.62 1.60 0.16
CA VAL A 153 16.84 2.58 1.23
C VAL A 153 17.68 3.75 0.73
N ARG A 154 18.78 3.48 0.01
CA ARG A 154 19.63 4.52 -0.59
C ARG A 154 18.86 5.35 -1.63
N ALA A 155 18.11 4.71 -2.51
CA ALA A 155 17.33 5.39 -3.55
C ALA A 155 16.25 6.30 -2.94
N VAL A 156 15.51 5.81 -1.95
CA VAL A 156 14.50 6.61 -1.23
C VAL A 156 15.14 7.82 -0.54
N GLY A 157 16.31 7.65 0.08
CA GLY A 157 17.02 8.76 0.70
C GLY A 157 17.58 9.78 -0.30
N ALA A 158 18.07 9.33 -1.45
CA ALA A 158 18.68 10.19 -2.47
C ALA A 158 17.64 10.88 -3.38
N THR A 159 16.53 10.21 -3.68
CA THR A 159 15.52 10.67 -4.65
C THR A 159 14.08 10.47 -4.14
N PRO A 160 13.72 11.02 -2.97
CA PRO A 160 12.41 10.76 -2.36
C PRO A 160 11.23 11.18 -3.25
N PHE A 161 11.42 12.15 -4.15
CA PHE A 161 10.39 12.66 -5.05
C PHE A 161 9.95 11.66 -6.13
N ILE A 162 10.67 10.55 -6.34
CA ILE A 162 10.30 9.47 -7.28
C ILE A 162 9.28 8.53 -6.63
N PHE A 163 9.27 8.46 -5.31
CA PHE A 163 8.48 7.53 -4.53
C PHE A 163 7.22 8.16 -3.94
N SER A 164 6.24 7.33 -3.60
CA SER A 164 5.09 7.79 -2.83
C SER A 164 5.52 8.29 -1.45
N PRO A 165 4.90 9.35 -0.91
CA PRO A 165 5.31 9.93 0.37
C PRO A 165 5.18 8.95 1.54
N TRP A 166 4.15 8.08 1.54
CA TRP A 166 4.02 7.05 2.58
C TRP A 166 5.16 6.05 2.53
N SER A 167 5.58 5.59 1.32
CA SER A 167 6.70 4.65 1.23
C SER A 167 8.02 5.27 1.67
N VAL A 168 8.26 6.55 1.39
CA VAL A 168 9.43 7.29 1.91
C VAL A 168 9.45 7.29 3.44
N LEU A 169 8.33 7.63 4.07
CA LEU A 169 8.21 7.64 5.53
C LEU A 169 8.38 6.24 6.13
N GLN A 170 7.78 5.23 5.50
CA GLN A 170 7.84 3.85 5.96
C GLN A 170 9.23 3.26 5.83
N VAL A 171 9.90 3.42 4.67
CA VAL A 171 11.27 2.93 4.44
C VAL A 171 12.23 3.53 5.46
N ASN A 172 12.13 4.83 5.72
CA ASN A 172 12.96 5.50 6.74
C ASN A 172 12.75 4.91 8.15
N ARG A 173 11.49 4.60 8.52
CA ARG A 173 11.18 3.95 9.81
C ARG A 173 11.65 2.50 9.88
N LEU A 174 11.55 1.76 8.78
CA LEU A 174 11.97 0.36 8.71
C LEU A 174 13.49 0.22 8.71
N ALA A 175 14.21 1.10 8.02
CA ALA A 175 15.68 1.10 7.96
C ALA A 175 16.35 1.52 9.28
N ALA A 176 15.63 2.21 10.18
CA ALA A 176 16.14 2.64 11.49
C ALA A 176 15.99 1.57 12.60
N ARG A 177 15.44 0.41 12.29
CA ARG A 177 15.22 -0.72 13.22
C ARG A 177 16.29 -1.79 13.06
#